data_03eaed43129fb9732fc984f8736ba3cd
#
_entry.id   03eaed43129fb9732fc984f8736ba3cd
#
_cell.length_a   1.000
_cell.length_b   1.000
_cell.length_c   1.000
_cell.angle_alpha   90.00
_cell.angle_beta   90.00
_cell.angle_gamma   90.00
#
_symmetry.space_group_name_H-M   'P 1'
#
loop_
_entity.id
_entity.type
_entity.pdbx_description
1 polymer ?
#
loop_
_entity_poly.entity_id
_entity_poly.type
_entity_poly.pdbx_seq_one_letter_code
_entity_poly.pdbx_strand_id
1 'polypeptide(L)'
;MIPMLFSEVRVTSVADTPVLLLREAQGSRHLAIWITAAGGNAILSALEDADVEHPGTHDLMIDALAVLDAVVEAVHITEVAEGVFSAHVVVGGSHVTARVSDAVALALRCGATIFADEDLLDAVGVRVFEAAAGEGGDEQMEEFRAFLDTINPEDFGPGPREP
;
A
#
# COMPACT_ATOMS: atom_id res chain seq x y z
N MET A 1 14.48 -5.57 4.51
CA MET A 1 13.27 -5.58 3.65
C MET A 1 12.34 -6.70 4.07
N ILE A 2 11.14 -6.36 4.48
CA ILE A 2 10.12 -7.28 4.99
C ILE A 2 9.01 -7.40 3.96
N PRO A 3 8.62 -8.61 3.52
CA PRO A 3 7.53 -8.78 2.57
C PRO A 3 6.19 -8.39 3.20
N MET A 4 5.44 -7.60 2.43
CA MET A 4 4.13 -7.08 2.81
C MET A 4 3.04 -7.64 1.90
N LEU A 5 1.86 -7.83 2.45
CA LEU A 5 0.67 -8.22 1.73
C LEU A 5 -0.36 -7.08 1.77
N PHE A 6 -1.07 -6.91 0.67
CA PHE A 6 -2.21 -6.03 0.63
C PHE A 6 -3.30 -6.55 1.59
N SER A 7 -3.86 -5.66 2.38
CA SER A 7 -4.97 -5.96 3.29
C SER A 7 -6.28 -5.34 2.78
N GLU A 8 -6.34 -4.03 2.77
CA GLU A 8 -7.53 -3.30 2.28
C GLU A 8 -7.19 -1.84 1.93
N VAL A 9 -8.11 -1.20 1.18
CA VAL A 9 -8.22 0.25 1.10
C VAL A 9 -9.52 0.65 1.79
N ARG A 10 -9.41 1.54 2.77
CA ARG A 10 -10.51 1.98 3.61
C ARG A 10 -10.69 3.50 3.52
N VAL A 11 -11.90 3.97 3.37
CA VAL A 11 -12.23 5.40 3.52
C VAL A 11 -12.57 5.66 4.97
N THR A 12 -11.84 6.59 5.61
CA THR A 12 -12.11 6.97 6.99
C THR A 12 -13.25 7.98 7.07
N SER A 13 -14.11 7.85 8.08
CA SER A 13 -15.27 8.74 8.26
C SER A 13 -14.88 10.17 8.69
N VAL A 14 -13.66 10.35 9.21
CA VAL A 14 -13.19 11.63 9.75
C VAL A 14 -12.56 12.53 8.69
N ALA A 15 -11.80 11.94 7.75
CA ALA A 15 -11.00 12.71 6.80
C ALA A 15 -11.47 12.61 5.35
N ASP A 16 -12.43 11.74 5.05
CA ASP A 16 -12.88 11.40 3.68
C ASP A 16 -11.70 11.02 2.75
N THR A 17 -10.61 10.58 3.36
CA THR A 17 -9.35 10.27 2.70
C THR A 17 -9.09 8.77 2.80
N PRO A 18 -8.81 8.07 1.70
CA PRO A 18 -8.54 6.64 1.73
C PRO A 18 -7.24 6.32 2.49
N VAL A 19 -7.27 5.22 3.23
CA VAL A 19 -6.10 4.62 3.88
C VAL A 19 -5.83 3.28 3.22
N LEU A 20 -4.61 3.11 2.74
CA LEU A 20 -4.08 1.82 2.31
C LEU A 20 -3.53 1.08 3.52
N LEU A 21 -3.98 -0.14 3.73
CA LEU A 21 -3.46 -1.04 4.75
C LEU A 21 -2.65 -2.16 4.10
N LEU A 22 -1.39 -2.26 4.51
CA LEU A 22 -0.51 -3.37 4.20
C LEU A 22 -0.18 -4.11 5.49
N ARG A 23 -0.14 -5.43 5.45
CA ARG A 23 0.26 -6.26 6.59
C ARG A 23 1.56 -6.99 6.31
N GLU A 24 2.35 -7.21 7.33
CA GLU A 24 3.53 -8.07 7.27
C GLU A 24 3.14 -9.50 6.88
N ALA A 25 3.87 -10.11 5.95
CA ALA A 25 3.51 -11.44 5.45
C ALA A 25 3.64 -12.54 6.52
N GLN A 26 4.62 -12.41 7.41
CA GLN A 26 4.92 -13.37 8.48
C GLN A 26 5.08 -12.68 9.84
N GLY A 27 4.22 -11.73 10.14
CA GLY A 27 4.28 -10.97 11.39
C GLY A 27 2.97 -10.30 11.71
N SER A 28 3.00 -9.45 12.73
CA SER A 28 1.80 -8.77 13.24
C SER A 28 1.78 -7.26 12.96
N ARG A 29 2.79 -6.75 12.23
CA ARG A 29 2.88 -5.31 11.95
C ARG A 29 2.08 -4.97 10.71
N HIS A 30 1.40 -3.82 10.76
CA HIS A 30 0.64 -3.24 9.67
C HIS A 30 1.17 -1.85 9.38
N LEU A 31 1.20 -1.46 8.11
CA LEU A 31 1.41 -0.08 7.67
C LEU A 31 0.07 0.51 7.26
N ALA A 32 -0.26 1.66 7.82
CA ALA A 32 -1.38 2.49 7.41
C ALA A 32 -0.85 3.70 6.65
N ILE A 33 -1.21 3.84 5.39
CA ILE A 33 -0.70 4.88 4.48
C ILE A 33 -1.89 5.63 3.92
N TRP A 34 -2.00 6.92 4.23
CA TRP A 34 -3.00 7.78 3.60
C TRP A 34 -2.65 8.00 2.14
N ILE A 35 -3.62 7.84 1.27
CA ILE A 35 -3.47 7.95 -0.18
C ILE A 35 -4.56 8.85 -0.75
N THR A 36 -4.38 9.33 -1.96
CA THR A 36 -5.43 10.10 -2.65
C THR A 36 -6.59 9.19 -3.07
N ALA A 37 -7.76 9.77 -3.31
CA ALA A 37 -8.90 9.04 -3.86
C ALA A 37 -8.56 8.38 -5.21
N ALA A 38 -7.80 9.06 -6.06
CA ALA A 38 -7.34 8.51 -7.34
C ALA A 38 -6.41 7.30 -7.12
N GLY A 39 -5.48 7.37 -6.15
CA GLY A 39 -4.61 6.25 -5.76
C GLY A 39 -5.42 5.07 -5.22
N GLY A 40 -6.40 5.33 -4.37
CA GLY A 40 -7.31 4.29 -3.87
C GLY A 40 -8.08 3.59 -4.99
N ASN A 41 -8.62 4.35 -5.93
CA ASN A 41 -9.32 3.80 -7.10
C ASN A 41 -8.38 2.96 -7.99
N ALA A 42 -7.13 3.39 -8.18
CA ALA A 42 -6.15 2.63 -8.95
C ALA A 42 -5.83 1.27 -8.31
N ILE A 43 -5.72 1.22 -6.98
CA ILE A 43 -5.51 -0.02 -6.22
C ILE A 43 -6.75 -0.92 -6.32
N LEU A 44 -7.94 -0.39 -6.08
CA LEU A 44 -9.18 -1.17 -6.13
C LEU A 44 -9.43 -1.73 -7.53
N SER A 45 -9.19 -0.93 -8.57
CA SER A 45 -9.25 -1.38 -9.96
C SER A 45 -8.24 -2.48 -10.28
N ALA A 46 -7.12 -2.55 -9.57
CA ALA A 46 -6.13 -3.62 -9.73
C ALA A 46 -6.62 -4.98 -9.20
N LEU A 47 -7.63 -4.98 -8.34
CA LEU A 47 -8.25 -6.19 -7.79
C LEU A 47 -9.39 -6.73 -8.66
N GLU A 48 -9.83 -5.95 -9.64
CA GLU A 48 -10.84 -6.34 -10.61
C GLU A 48 -10.20 -7.03 -11.82
N ASP A 49 -10.98 -7.76 -12.60
CA ASP A 49 -10.51 -8.33 -13.85
C ASP A 49 -10.11 -7.21 -14.83
N ALA A 50 -8.98 -7.40 -15.51
CA ALA A 50 -8.48 -6.41 -16.45
C ALA A 50 -9.46 -6.19 -17.61
N ASP A 51 -9.82 -4.93 -17.88
CA ASP A 51 -10.53 -4.56 -19.10
C ASP A 51 -9.53 -4.56 -20.27
N VAL A 52 -9.57 -5.62 -21.05
CA VAL A 52 -8.64 -5.82 -22.18
C VAL A 52 -8.93 -4.83 -23.33
N GLU A 53 -10.15 -4.35 -23.45
CA GLU A 53 -10.52 -3.42 -24.52
C GLU A 53 -10.15 -1.96 -24.17
N HIS A 54 -10.20 -1.61 -22.88
CA HIS A 54 -9.92 -0.26 -22.40
C HIS A 54 -8.95 -0.28 -21.20
N PRO A 55 -7.67 -0.63 -21.41
CA PRO A 55 -6.70 -0.74 -20.31
C PRO A 55 -6.49 0.61 -19.62
N GLY A 56 -6.45 0.58 -18.30
CA GLY A 56 -6.12 1.75 -17.49
C GLY A 56 -4.64 2.13 -17.60
N THR A 57 -4.23 3.25 -17.01
CA THR A 57 -2.86 3.75 -17.09
C THR A 57 -1.83 2.75 -16.53
N HIS A 58 -2.15 2.06 -15.43
CA HIS A 58 -1.25 1.07 -14.85
C HIS A 58 -1.15 -0.19 -15.72
N ASP A 59 -2.24 -0.61 -16.38
CA ASP A 59 -2.25 -1.72 -17.33
C ASP A 59 -1.39 -1.37 -18.55
N LEU A 60 -1.60 -0.16 -19.11
CA LEU A 60 -0.78 0.34 -20.21
C LEU A 60 0.71 0.39 -19.86
N MET A 61 1.06 0.78 -18.63
CA MET A 61 2.46 0.79 -18.18
C MET A 61 3.05 -0.62 -18.17
N ILE A 62 2.32 -1.60 -17.66
CA ILE A 62 2.77 -3.00 -17.65
C ILE A 62 2.94 -3.53 -19.07
N ASP A 63 2.00 -3.24 -19.96
CA ASP A 63 2.07 -3.64 -21.36
C ASP A 63 3.26 -2.98 -22.08
N ALA A 64 3.50 -1.70 -21.81
CA ALA A 64 4.65 -0.98 -22.39
C ALA A 64 5.99 -1.55 -21.91
N LEU A 65 6.10 -1.93 -20.62
CA LEU A 65 7.29 -2.60 -20.09
C LEU A 65 7.47 -3.96 -20.77
N ALA A 66 6.40 -4.73 -20.92
CA ALA A 66 6.45 -6.05 -21.57
C ALA A 66 6.93 -5.96 -23.03
N VAL A 67 6.53 -4.93 -23.78
CA VAL A 67 7.03 -4.69 -25.15
C VAL A 67 8.54 -4.42 -25.16
N LEU A 68 9.10 -3.91 -24.07
CA LEU A 68 10.52 -3.64 -23.89
C LEU A 68 11.27 -4.81 -23.22
N ASP A 69 10.66 -5.99 -23.12
CA ASP A 69 11.20 -7.16 -22.43
C ASP A 69 11.55 -6.88 -20.94
N ALA A 70 10.85 -5.93 -20.34
CA ALA A 70 11.01 -5.55 -18.92
C ALA A 70 9.78 -5.94 -18.10
N VAL A 71 10.00 -6.23 -16.82
CA VAL A 71 8.93 -6.57 -15.87
C VAL A 71 9.13 -5.81 -14.57
N VAL A 72 8.05 -5.58 -13.85
CA VAL A 72 8.11 -5.10 -12.47
C VAL A 72 8.51 -6.29 -11.59
N GLU A 73 9.71 -6.21 -11.01
CA GLU A 73 10.30 -7.28 -10.21
C GLU A 73 9.81 -7.23 -8.76
N ALA A 74 9.75 -6.03 -8.20
CA ALA A 74 9.35 -5.78 -6.82
C ALA A 74 8.93 -4.32 -6.62
N VAL A 75 8.28 -4.06 -5.51
CA VAL A 75 8.00 -2.72 -5.00
C VAL A 75 8.63 -2.59 -3.62
N HIS A 76 9.37 -1.51 -3.39
CA HIS A 76 10.00 -1.19 -2.11
C HIS A 76 9.39 0.08 -1.52
N ILE A 77 8.87 -0.01 -0.29
CA ILE A 77 8.42 1.13 0.50
C ILE A 77 9.52 1.39 1.53
N THR A 78 10.16 2.56 1.46
CA THR A 78 11.44 2.76 2.14
C THR A 78 11.43 3.89 3.16
N GLU A 79 10.80 5.00 2.92
CA GLU A 79 11.01 6.18 3.74
C GLU A 79 9.70 6.85 4.16
N VAL A 80 9.71 7.35 5.40
CA VAL A 80 8.76 8.32 5.90
C VAL A 80 9.53 9.58 6.25
N ALA A 81 9.36 10.61 5.44
CA ALA A 81 9.85 11.95 5.76
C ALA A 81 8.66 12.87 5.95
N GLU A 82 8.55 13.50 7.11
CA GLU A 82 7.43 14.42 7.42
C GLU A 82 6.03 13.82 7.17
N GLY A 83 5.87 12.50 7.42
CA GLY A 83 4.62 11.76 7.18
C GLY A 83 4.40 11.31 5.73
N VAL A 84 5.35 11.57 4.84
CA VAL A 84 5.30 11.12 3.43
C VAL A 84 6.08 9.82 3.24
N PHE A 85 5.41 8.79 2.74
CA PHE A 85 6.06 7.53 2.38
C PHE A 85 6.64 7.62 0.97
N SER A 86 7.83 7.07 0.78
CA SER A 86 8.46 6.90 -0.52
C SER A 86 8.37 5.45 -0.99
N ALA A 87 8.18 5.25 -2.27
CA ALA A 87 8.20 3.93 -2.89
C ALA A 87 9.10 3.90 -4.13
N HIS A 88 9.62 2.73 -4.41
CA HIS A 88 10.37 2.45 -5.62
C HIS A 88 9.84 1.19 -6.30
N VAL A 89 9.61 1.30 -7.59
CA VAL A 89 9.32 0.16 -8.46
C VAL A 89 10.64 -0.35 -9.01
N VAL A 90 10.93 -1.63 -8.84
CA VAL A 90 12.16 -2.26 -9.36
C VAL A 90 11.87 -2.84 -10.74
N VAL A 91 12.63 -2.38 -11.74
CA VAL A 91 12.51 -2.82 -13.13
C VAL A 91 13.91 -3.01 -13.70
N GLY A 92 14.25 -4.21 -14.14
CA GLY A 92 15.57 -4.52 -14.67
C GLY A 92 16.71 -4.21 -13.70
N GLY A 93 16.49 -4.44 -12.41
CA GLY A 93 17.43 -4.09 -11.34
C GLY A 93 17.57 -2.58 -11.06
N SER A 94 16.83 -1.72 -11.77
CA SER A 94 16.79 -0.27 -11.54
C SER A 94 15.63 0.12 -10.66
N HIS A 95 15.83 1.16 -9.84
CA HIS A 95 14.81 1.69 -8.93
C HIS A 95 14.16 2.93 -9.54
N VAL A 96 12.86 2.89 -9.75
CA VAL A 96 12.06 4.02 -10.25
C VAL A 96 11.22 4.54 -9.11
N THR A 97 11.41 5.81 -8.75
CA THR A 97 10.62 6.46 -7.69
C THR A 97 9.15 6.56 -8.11
N ALA A 98 8.26 6.21 -7.20
CA ALA A 98 6.82 6.21 -7.42
C ALA A 98 6.07 6.63 -6.16
N ARG A 99 4.82 7.06 -6.32
CA ARG A 99 3.89 7.15 -5.19
C ARG A 99 3.58 5.73 -4.70
N VAL A 100 3.36 5.58 -3.40
CA VAL A 100 3.05 4.26 -2.83
C VAL A 100 1.80 3.64 -3.47
N SER A 101 0.77 4.45 -3.71
CA SER A 101 -0.48 3.99 -4.36
C SER A 101 -0.24 3.44 -5.75
N ASP A 102 0.58 4.11 -6.58
CA ASP A 102 0.89 3.65 -7.94
C ASP A 102 1.75 2.39 -7.93
N ALA A 103 2.75 2.35 -7.06
CA ALA A 103 3.62 1.20 -6.91
C ALA A 103 2.84 -0.06 -6.46
N VAL A 104 1.95 0.09 -5.47
CA VAL A 104 1.08 -1.00 -5.00
C VAL A 104 0.08 -1.43 -6.08
N ALA A 105 -0.53 -0.48 -6.81
CA ALA A 105 -1.43 -0.80 -7.91
C ALA A 105 -0.71 -1.60 -9.01
N LEU A 106 0.54 -1.26 -9.36
CA LEU A 106 1.36 -2.04 -10.29
C LEU A 106 1.66 -3.44 -9.74
N ALA A 107 2.10 -3.53 -8.48
CA ALA A 107 2.42 -4.81 -7.85
C ALA A 107 1.23 -5.77 -7.85
N LEU A 108 0.05 -5.29 -7.49
CA LEU A 108 -1.18 -6.10 -7.48
C LEU A 108 -1.56 -6.61 -8.88
N ARG A 109 -1.35 -5.79 -9.92
CA ARG A 109 -1.67 -6.17 -11.31
C ARG A 109 -0.73 -7.24 -11.87
N CYS A 110 0.55 -7.16 -11.57
CA CYS A 110 1.56 -8.06 -12.15
C CYS A 110 2.05 -9.15 -11.18
N GLY A 111 1.53 -9.16 -9.94
CA GLY A 111 1.92 -10.15 -8.93
C GLY A 111 3.33 -9.92 -8.35
N ALA A 112 3.87 -8.71 -8.48
CA ALA A 112 5.17 -8.38 -7.89
C ALA A 112 5.08 -8.31 -6.36
N THR A 113 6.16 -8.69 -5.69
CA THR A 113 6.22 -8.65 -4.23
C THR A 113 6.41 -7.20 -3.73
N ILE A 114 5.62 -6.83 -2.73
CA ILE A 114 5.77 -5.56 -2.02
C ILE A 114 6.66 -5.81 -0.81
N PHE A 115 7.65 -4.95 -0.61
CA PHE A 115 8.53 -4.95 0.55
C PHE A 115 8.45 -3.61 1.27
N ALA A 116 8.65 -3.63 2.59
CA ALA A 116 8.89 -2.44 3.40
C ALA A 116 10.21 -2.57 4.13
N ASP A 117 10.88 -1.44 4.39
CA ASP A 117 12.05 -1.41 5.24
C ASP A 117 11.70 -1.80 6.67
N GLU A 118 12.58 -2.53 7.33
CA GLU A 118 12.40 -2.94 8.71
C GLU A 118 12.38 -1.73 9.65
N ASP A 119 13.29 -0.80 9.45
CA ASP A 119 13.35 0.45 10.23
C ASP A 119 12.06 1.28 10.09
N LEU A 120 11.47 1.29 8.88
CA LEU A 120 10.18 1.92 8.64
C LEU A 120 9.06 1.24 9.44
N LEU A 121 9.00 -0.09 9.38
CA LEU A 121 8.01 -0.87 10.14
C LEU A 121 8.17 -0.72 11.65
N ASP A 122 9.40 -0.58 12.13
CA ASP A 122 9.66 -0.34 13.55
C ASP A 122 9.28 1.07 13.99
N ALA A 123 9.42 2.05 13.09
CA ALA A 123 9.10 3.45 13.39
C ALA A 123 7.59 3.75 13.36
N VAL A 124 6.87 3.21 12.36
CA VAL A 124 5.45 3.57 12.12
C VAL A 124 4.52 2.38 11.98
N GLY A 125 5.03 1.16 12.07
CA GLY A 125 4.22 -0.05 12.00
C GLY A 125 3.33 -0.21 13.24
N VAL A 126 2.04 -0.46 13.02
CA VAL A 126 1.09 -0.76 14.09
C VAL A 126 1.01 -2.27 14.26
N ARG A 127 1.21 -2.75 15.48
CA ARG A 127 1.09 -4.18 15.79
C ARG A 127 -0.36 -4.52 16.08
N VAL A 128 -0.93 -5.35 15.22
CA VAL A 128 -2.21 -6.00 15.47
C VAL A 128 -1.90 -7.44 15.88
N PHE A 129 -2.15 -7.78 17.12
CA PHE A 129 -1.99 -9.14 17.57
C PHE A 129 -3.20 -9.94 17.08
N GLU A 130 -3.02 -10.77 16.07
CA GLU A 130 -3.99 -11.84 15.81
C GLU A 130 -3.95 -12.76 17.03
N ALA A 131 -4.97 -12.70 17.87
CA ALA A 131 -5.17 -13.71 18.87
C ALA A 131 -5.28 -15.05 18.14
N ALA A 132 -4.44 -16.00 18.51
CA ALA A 132 -4.36 -17.33 17.91
C ALA A 132 -5.78 -17.89 17.70
N ALA A 133 -6.15 -18.10 16.45
CA ALA A 133 -7.31 -18.84 15.94
C ALA A 133 -8.43 -19.10 16.96
N GLY A 134 -9.16 -18.07 17.39
CA GLY A 134 -10.27 -18.18 18.34
C GLY A 134 -10.75 -16.80 18.77
N GLU A 135 -11.91 -16.43 18.34
CA GLU A 135 -12.84 -15.38 18.82
C GLU A 135 -12.33 -13.95 19.16
N GLY A 136 -11.02 -13.67 19.11
CA GLY A 136 -10.46 -12.35 19.46
C GLY A 136 -9.77 -11.59 18.30
N GLY A 137 -9.45 -12.25 17.20
CA GLY A 137 -8.74 -11.62 16.08
C GLY A 137 -9.59 -10.59 15.33
N ASP A 138 -10.87 -10.87 15.19
CA ASP A 138 -11.82 -9.96 14.54
C ASP A 138 -12.10 -8.72 15.40
N GLU A 139 -12.17 -8.87 16.74
CA GLU A 139 -12.36 -7.74 17.66
C GLU A 139 -11.17 -6.78 17.65
N GLN A 140 -9.92 -7.28 17.62
CA GLN A 140 -8.73 -6.44 17.57
C GLN A 140 -8.57 -5.73 16.22
N MET A 141 -8.95 -6.40 15.13
CA MET A 141 -8.99 -5.77 13.82
C MET A 141 -10.09 -4.71 13.75
N GLU A 142 -11.23 -4.94 14.38
CA GLU A 142 -12.29 -3.94 14.52
C GLU A 142 -11.88 -2.78 15.42
N GLU A 143 -11.17 -3.02 16.52
CA GLU A 143 -10.59 -1.96 17.34
C GLU A 143 -9.55 -1.14 16.58
N PHE A 144 -8.70 -1.78 15.79
CA PHE A 144 -7.74 -1.09 14.93
C PHE A 144 -8.44 -0.27 13.84
N ARG A 145 -9.49 -0.80 13.23
CA ARG A 145 -10.33 -0.07 12.27
C ARG A 145 -11.02 1.12 12.92
N ALA A 146 -11.58 0.93 14.12
CA ALA A 146 -12.19 2.01 14.89
C ALA A 146 -11.17 3.07 15.29
N PHE A 147 -9.95 2.68 15.64
CA PHE A 147 -8.85 3.59 15.90
C PHE A 147 -8.51 4.42 14.64
N LEU A 148 -8.39 3.79 13.47
CA LEU A 148 -8.16 4.50 12.20
C LEU A 148 -9.28 5.49 11.87
N ASP A 149 -10.52 5.17 12.22
CA ASP A 149 -11.67 6.07 12.05
C ASP A 149 -11.65 7.29 12.99
N THR A 150 -10.82 7.28 14.03
CA THR A 150 -10.69 8.40 14.98
C THR A 150 -9.48 9.27 14.75
N ILE A 151 -8.52 8.82 13.90
CA ILE A 151 -7.27 9.55 13.67
C ILE A 151 -7.44 10.45 12.43
N ASN A 152 -6.98 11.68 12.56
CA ASN A 152 -6.89 12.61 11.44
C ASN A 152 -5.49 12.51 10.80
N PRO A 153 -5.34 12.57 9.46
CA PRO A 153 -4.03 12.68 8.81
C PRO A 153 -3.15 13.80 9.40
N GLU A 154 -3.76 14.85 9.95
CA GLU A 154 -3.07 15.97 10.60
C GLU A 154 -2.40 15.59 11.93
N ASP A 155 -2.82 14.51 12.59
CA ASP A 155 -2.24 14.05 13.86
C ASP A 155 -0.85 13.41 13.66
N PHE A 156 -0.48 13.08 12.42
CA PHE A 156 0.82 12.52 12.04
C PHE A 156 1.77 13.53 11.39
N GLY A 157 1.48 14.83 11.50
CA GLY A 157 2.22 15.90 10.85
C GLY A 157 1.51 16.40 9.58
N PRO A 158 2.10 17.33 8.83
CA PRO A 158 1.50 17.80 7.59
C PRO A 158 1.25 16.60 6.67
N GLY A 159 -0.01 16.23 6.54
CA GLY A 159 -0.45 15.03 5.82
C GLY A 159 0.15 14.94 4.43
N PRO A 160 0.23 13.74 3.85
CA PRO A 160 0.90 13.51 2.60
C PRO A 160 0.31 14.42 1.52
N ARG A 161 1.04 15.47 1.20
CA ARG A 161 0.80 16.19 -0.04
C ARG A 161 1.44 15.34 -1.13
N GLU A 162 0.65 14.48 -1.74
CA GLU A 162 1.05 13.94 -3.03
C GLU A 162 1.24 15.13 -3.98
N PRO A 163 2.38 15.22 -4.66
CA PRO A 163 2.60 16.25 -5.66
C PRO A 163 1.65 16.10 -6.85
#